data_6bd6fd03faaf86c80a424b3361820f56
#
_entry.id   6bd6fd03faaf86c80a424b3361820f56
#
_cell.length_a   1.000
_cell.length_b   1.000
_cell.length_c   1.000
_cell.angle_alpha   90.00
_cell.angle_beta   90.00
_cell.angle_gamma   90.00
#
_symmetry.space_group_name_H-M   'P 1'
#
loop_
_entity.id
_entity.type
_entity.pdbx_description
1 polymer ?
#
loop_
_entity_poly.entity_id
_entity_poly.type
_entity_poly.pdbx_seq_one_letter_code
_entity_poly.pdbx_strand_id
1 'polypeptide(L)'
;MKSVQFRFTLYGCIAILFWSCLLGIARLVTESIGPVGGAAMLYSLSSVFLLIVVGIPKLSYFSPKYLIVGGAMFVCYEIFLALALGYSNSRAQAIEVSIVNYLWPALTVLFAVLGSNKKPSWLLYPAVTLAFIGVAWTVSGDNGLSPTQIISNVSSNPLVYFMAFTGAVIWAVYCNLTQRQQSKQNAITLFFIATAVSLWVKYAFADEPTMTFSWSALGYLFASAALMAGGYGLWNIAIVGGNMVFLATLSYFTPIFSALFSSLILGVTLSNGFWQGVIMVTVGSLLCWLVTKEKREAAG
;
A
#
# COMPACT_ATOMS: atom_id res chain seq x y z
N MET A 1 -19.28 -20.33 -17.85
CA MET A 1 -18.04 -20.28 -17.00
C MET A 1 -17.11 -19.13 -17.36
N LYS A 2 -16.67 -18.94 -18.62
CA LYS A 2 -15.74 -17.85 -19.02
C LYS A 2 -16.28 -16.44 -18.70
N SER A 3 -17.57 -16.17 -18.87
CA SER A 3 -18.18 -14.86 -18.57
C SER A 3 -18.21 -14.52 -17.08
N VAL A 4 -18.36 -15.50 -16.21
CA VAL A 4 -18.37 -15.32 -14.75
C VAL A 4 -16.96 -15.00 -14.27
N GLN A 5 -15.96 -15.79 -14.68
CA GLN A 5 -14.56 -15.53 -14.36
C GLN A 5 -14.11 -14.14 -14.86
N PHE A 6 -14.56 -13.72 -16.02
CA PHE A 6 -14.26 -12.39 -16.55
C PHE A 6 -14.77 -11.27 -15.65
N ARG A 7 -16.01 -11.37 -15.14
CA ARG A 7 -16.58 -10.36 -14.21
C ARG A 7 -15.76 -10.25 -12.93
N PHE A 8 -15.40 -11.37 -12.31
CA PHE A 8 -14.57 -11.38 -11.12
C PHE A 8 -13.18 -10.80 -11.38
N THR A 9 -12.58 -11.11 -12.52
CA THR A 9 -11.30 -10.52 -12.94
C THR A 9 -11.42 -9.01 -13.11
N LEU A 10 -12.52 -8.53 -13.72
CA LEU A 10 -12.78 -7.10 -13.90
C LEU A 10 -12.89 -6.38 -12.54
N TYR A 11 -13.55 -6.97 -11.56
CA TYR A 11 -13.59 -6.40 -10.20
C TYR A 11 -12.20 -6.25 -9.59
N GLY A 12 -11.32 -7.22 -9.79
CA GLY A 12 -9.93 -7.12 -9.34
C GLY A 12 -9.14 -6.03 -10.05
N CYS A 13 -9.34 -5.85 -11.35
CA CYS A 13 -8.74 -4.74 -12.11
C CYS A 13 -9.20 -3.38 -11.57
N ILE A 14 -10.50 -3.23 -11.30
CA ILE A 14 -11.06 -2.00 -10.71
C ILE A 14 -10.48 -1.76 -9.32
N ALA A 15 -10.32 -2.79 -8.49
CA ALA A 15 -9.70 -2.67 -7.17
C ALA A 15 -8.26 -2.14 -7.26
N ILE A 16 -7.46 -2.64 -8.19
CA ILE A 16 -6.08 -2.17 -8.42
C ILE A 16 -6.08 -0.70 -8.86
N LEU A 17 -6.98 -0.30 -9.75
CA LEU A 17 -7.12 1.09 -10.17
C LEU A 17 -7.54 1.99 -9.00
N PHE A 18 -8.47 1.55 -8.15
CA PHE A 18 -8.88 2.29 -6.97
C PHE A 18 -7.71 2.54 -6.03
N TRP A 19 -6.91 1.51 -5.73
CA TRP A 19 -5.72 1.66 -4.91
C TRP A 19 -4.66 2.56 -5.55
N SER A 20 -4.56 2.52 -6.88
CA SER A 20 -3.62 3.38 -7.61
C SER A 20 -3.99 4.87 -7.55
N CYS A 21 -5.28 5.20 -7.51
CA CYS A 21 -5.75 6.58 -7.37
C CYS A 21 -5.76 7.07 -5.91
N LEU A 22 -5.84 6.13 -4.96
CA LEU A 22 -6.09 6.44 -3.56
C LEU A 22 -5.02 7.34 -2.95
N LEU A 23 -3.72 7.06 -3.19
CA LEU A 23 -2.62 7.78 -2.52
C LEU A 23 -2.60 9.27 -2.86
N GLY A 24 -2.86 9.62 -4.13
CA GLY A 24 -2.96 11.02 -4.54
C GLY A 24 -4.12 11.76 -3.88
N ILE A 25 -5.32 11.14 -3.83
CA ILE A 25 -6.49 11.79 -3.22
C ILE A 25 -6.35 11.79 -1.69
N ALA A 26 -5.80 10.75 -1.06
CA ALA A 26 -5.52 10.72 0.37
C ALA A 26 -4.57 11.85 0.79
N ARG A 27 -3.59 12.21 -0.06
CA ARG A 27 -2.74 13.37 0.17
C ARG A 27 -3.56 14.67 0.18
N LEU A 28 -4.52 14.85 -0.73
CA LEU A 28 -5.41 16.03 -0.73
C LEU A 28 -6.29 16.09 0.53
N VAL A 29 -6.71 14.94 1.07
CA VAL A 29 -7.42 14.88 2.36
C VAL A 29 -6.54 15.41 3.49
N THR A 30 -5.31 14.92 3.60
CA THR A 30 -4.39 15.35 4.67
C THR A 30 -3.94 16.79 4.53
N GLU A 31 -3.79 17.30 3.31
CA GLU A 31 -3.53 18.74 3.05
C GLU A 31 -4.70 19.63 3.46
N SER A 32 -5.94 19.16 3.27
CA SER A 32 -7.14 19.97 3.47
C SER A 32 -7.65 19.93 4.91
N ILE A 33 -7.49 18.82 5.61
CA ILE A 33 -8.11 18.58 6.93
C ILE A 33 -7.04 18.49 8.04
N GLY A 34 -5.82 18.16 7.70
CA GLY A 34 -4.70 17.93 8.61
C GLY A 34 -4.13 16.51 8.49
N PRO A 35 -2.84 16.31 8.79
CA PRO A 35 -2.18 15.01 8.63
C PRO A 35 -2.81 13.91 9.48
N VAL A 36 -3.03 14.13 10.77
CA VAL A 36 -3.60 13.13 11.67
C VAL A 36 -5.11 13.16 11.63
N GLY A 37 -5.73 14.35 11.70
CA GLY A 37 -7.17 14.52 11.66
C GLY A 37 -7.78 14.03 10.34
N GLY A 38 -7.19 14.39 9.21
CA GLY A 38 -7.60 13.93 7.89
C GLY A 38 -7.50 12.41 7.73
N ALA A 39 -6.41 11.81 8.24
CA ALA A 39 -6.27 10.35 8.25
C ALA A 39 -7.34 9.69 9.16
N ALA A 40 -7.57 10.22 10.36
CA ALA A 40 -8.60 9.70 11.28
C ALA A 40 -9.99 9.71 10.62
N MET A 41 -10.36 10.81 9.98
CA MET A 41 -11.63 10.93 9.23
C MET A 41 -11.70 9.94 8.06
N LEU A 42 -10.61 9.79 7.30
CA LEU A 42 -10.54 8.88 6.16
C LEU A 42 -10.78 7.43 6.60
N TYR A 43 -10.07 6.95 7.63
CA TYR A 43 -10.24 5.58 8.12
C TYR A 43 -11.60 5.37 8.80
N SER A 44 -12.17 6.39 9.45
CA SER A 44 -13.52 6.33 10.02
C SER A 44 -14.57 6.12 8.93
N LEU A 45 -14.54 6.95 7.89
CA LEU A 45 -15.50 6.85 6.79
C LEU A 45 -15.29 5.58 5.97
N SER A 46 -14.05 5.17 5.74
CA SER A 46 -13.73 3.89 5.09
C SER A 46 -14.24 2.70 5.91
N SER A 47 -14.15 2.77 7.24
CA SER A 47 -14.70 1.74 8.14
C SER A 47 -16.21 1.62 8.00
N VAL A 48 -16.92 2.75 7.91
CA VAL A 48 -18.37 2.76 7.68
C VAL A 48 -18.71 2.11 6.33
N PHE A 49 -17.99 2.46 5.27
CA PHE A 49 -18.22 1.85 3.96
C PHE A 49 -17.90 0.35 3.95
N LEU A 50 -16.81 -0.08 4.61
CA LEU A 50 -16.49 -1.50 4.76
C LEU A 50 -17.53 -2.26 5.59
N LEU A 51 -18.09 -1.65 6.64
CA LEU A 51 -19.19 -2.24 7.40
C LEU A 51 -20.42 -2.51 6.53
N ILE A 52 -20.73 -1.60 5.59
CA ILE A 52 -21.85 -1.73 4.67
C ILE A 52 -21.57 -2.80 3.60
N VAL A 53 -20.36 -2.82 3.02
CA VAL A 53 -20.01 -3.65 1.85
C VAL A 53 -19.55 -5.05 2.25
N VAL A 54 -18.71 -5.16 3.29
CA VAL A 54 -18.06 -6.41 3.72
C VAL A 54 -18.71 -6.96 5.00
N GLY A 55 -19.20 -6.08 5.87
CA GLY A 55 -19.76 -6.41 7.17
C GLY A 55 -18.71 -6.65 8.25
N ILE A 56 -19.18 -7.13 9.41
CA ILE A 56 -18.31 -7.49 10.55
C ILE A 56 -18.00 -8.98 10.47
N PRO A 57 -16.72 -9.38 10.41
CA PRO A 57 -16.35 -10.78 10.40
C PRO A 57 -16.61 -11.43 11.78
N LYS A 58 -16.93 -12.72 11.78
CA LYS A 58 -17.05 -13.49 13.02
C LYS A 58 -15.66 -13.73 13.62
N LEU A 59 -15.44 -13.25 14.85
CA LEU A 59 -14.15 -13.37 15.55
C LEU A 59 -13.68 -14.82 15.71
N SER A 60 -14.63 -15.77 15.83
CA SER A 60 -14.36 -17.20 15.97
C SER A 60 -13.61 -17.83 14.79
N TYR A 61 -13.55 -17.16 13.64
CA TYR A 61 -12.78 -17.65 12.48
C TYR A 61 -11.29 -17.32 12.53
N PHE A 62 -10.86 -16.54 13.52
CA PHE A 62 -9.48 -16.09 13.65
C PHE A 62 -8.85 -16.55 14.95
N SER A 63 -7.56 -16.89 14.91
CA SER A 63 -6.83 -17.10 16.16
C SER A 63 -6.67 -15.77 16.91
N PRO A 64 -6.77 -15.75 18.26
CA PRO A 64 -6.54 -14.53 19.04
C PRO A 64 -5.18 -13.91 18.77
N LYS A 65 -4.16 -14.75 18.58
CA LYS A 65 -2.80 -14.30 18.22
C LYS A 65 -2.78 -13.51 16.92
N TYR A 66 -3.52 -13.97 15.89
CA TYR A 66 -3.62 -13.24 14.63
C TYR A 66 -4.35 -11.91 14.78
N LEU A 67 -5.46 -11.89 15.53
CA LEU A 67 -6.20 -10.64 15.75
C LEU A 67 -5.35 -9.58 16.44
N ILE A 68 -4.54 -9.99 17.43
CA ILE A 68 -3.66 -9.05 18.17
C ILE A 68 -2.45 -8.67 17.32
N VAL A 69 -1.64 -9.66 16.91
CA VAL A 69 -0.37 -9.38 16.23
C VAL A 69 -0.61 -8.88 14.80
N GLY A 70 -1.48 -9.56 14.03
CA GLY A 70 -1.83 -9.14 12.67
C GLY A 70 -2.57 -7.80 12.67
N GLY A 71 -3.48 -7.59 13.63
CA GLY A 71 -4.17 -6.31 13.80
C GLY A 71 -3.20 -5.17 14.15
N ALA A 72 -2.29 -5.39 15.10
CA ALA A 72 -1.28 -4.39 15.45
C ALA A 72 -0.38 -4.05 14.25
N MET A 73 0.08 -5.07 13.50
CA MET A 73 0.88 -4.85 12.29
C MET A 73 0.11 -4.08 11.23
N PHE A 74 -1.15 -4.43 10.99
CA PHE A 74 -2.01 -3.72 10.05
C PHE A 74 -2.18 -2.26 10.46
N VAL A 75 -2.58 -2.00 11.71
CA VAL A 75 -2.77 -0.65 12.25
C VAL A 75 -1.49 0.18 12.15
N CYS A 76 -0.34 -0.38 12.54
CA CYS A 76 0.94 0.31 12.43
C CYS A 76 1.29 0.65 10.97
N TYR A 77 1.07 -0.29 10.05
CA TYR A 77 1.31 -0.05 8.63
C TYR A 77 0.46 1.10 8.09
N GLU A 78 -0.84 1.04 8.32
CA GLU A 78 -1.78 2.03 7.80
C GLU A 78 -1.53 3.43 8.40
N ILE A 79 -1.23 3.50 9.70
CA ILE A 79 -0.84 4.76 10.36
C ILE A 79 0.47 5.29 9.75
N PHE A 80 1.47 4.44 9.56
CA PHE A 80 2.75 4.86 9.00
C PHE A 80 2.60 5.39 7.58
N LEU A 81 1.83 4.71 6.74
CA LEU A 81 1.61 5.16 5.36
C LEU A 81 0.80 6.48 5.33
N ALA A 82 -0.29 6.56 6.09
CA ALA A 82 -1.11 7.77 6.14
C ALA A 82 -0.31 8.99 6.64
N LEU A 83 0.49 8.82 7.69
CA LEU A 83 1.30 9.90 8.24
C LEU A 83 2.53 10.21 7.36
N ALA A 84 3.12 9.22 6.69
CA ALA A 84 4.17 9.49 5.70
C ALA A 84 3.67 10.40 4.58
N LEU A 85 2.47 10.14 4.06
CA LEU A 85 1.82 11.01 3.08
C LEU A 85 1.45 12.38 3.69
N GLY A 86 0.86 12.38 4.89
CA GLY A 86 0.38 13.59 5.56
C GLY A 86 1.51 14.55 5.96
N TYR A 87 2.61 14.04 6.47
CA TYR A 87 3.76 14.84 6.92
C TYR A 87 4.79 15.14 5.82
N SER A 88 4.58 14.68 4.59
CA SER A 88 5.46 15.03 3.47
C SER A 88 5.47 16.53 3.24
N ASN A 89 6.67 17.11 3.07
CA ASN A 89 6.88 18.55 2.89
C ASN A 89 6.28 19.07 1.56
N SER A 90 6.09 18.20 0.57
CA SER A 90 5.55 18.56 -0.73
C SER A 90 4.76 17.39 -1.33
N ARG A 91 3.94 17.70 -2.35
CA ARG A 91 3.22 16.68 -3.12
C ARG A 91 4.17 15.73 -3.85
N ALA A 92 5.28 16.25 -4.36
CA ALA A 92 6.33 15.43 -4.98
C ALA A 92 6.92 14.44 -3.98
N GLN A 93 7.26 14.90 -2.75
CA GLN A 93 7.75 14.02 -1.69
C GLN A 93 6.71 12.98 -1.29
N ALA A 94 5.41 13.32 -1.25
CA ALA A 94 4.34 12.35 -0.97
C ALA A 94 4.29 11.23 -2.03
N ILE A 95 4.46 11.55 -3.31
CA ILE A 95 4.57 10.55 -4.38
C ILE A 95 5.84 9.72 -4.20
N GLU A 96 6.97 10.35 -3.90
CA GLU A 96 8.26 9.68 -3.69
C GLU A 96 8.20 8.66 -2.52
N VAL A 97 7.69 9.05 -1.36
CA VAL A 97 7.55 8.13 -0.21
C VAL A 97 6.55 7.00 -0.49
N SER A 98 5.55 7.23 -1.35
CA SER A 98 4.67 6.15 -1.80
C SER A 98 5.42 5.08 -2.61
N ILE A 99 6.41 5.49 -3.43
CA ILE A 99 7.26 4.54 -4.16
C ILE A 99 8.20 3.79 -3.21
N VAL A 100 8.73 4.44 -2.17
CA VAL A 100 9.47 3.74 -1.11
C VAL A 100 8.60 2.65 -0.47
N ASN A 101 7.34 2.94 -0.19
CA ASN A 101 6.40 1.96 0.33
C ASN A 101 6.19 0.79 -0.63
N TYR A 102 6.21 0.99 -1.95
CA TYR A 102 6.07 -0.08 -2.94
C TYR A 102 7.25 -1.08 -3.01
N LEU A 103 8.18 -1.06 -2.06
CA LEU A 103 9.08 -2.19 -1.80
C LEU A 103 8.37 -3.42 -1.21
N TRP A 104 7.17 -3.24 -0.63
CA TRP A 104 6.46 -4.33 0.07
C TRP A 104 6.24 -5.59 -0.78
N PRO A 105 5.98 -5.55 -2.12
CA PRO A 105 5.80 -6.77 -2.89
C PRO A 105 7.09 -7.60 -2.98
N ALA A 106 8.24 -6.95 -3.25
CA ALA A 106 9.54 -7.62 -3.29
C ALA A 106 9.92 -8.19 -1.91
N LEU A 107 9.70 -7.43 -0.85
CA LEU A 107 9.92 -7.86 0.54
C LEU A 107 9.00 -9.02 0.94
N THR A 108 7.73 -8.99 0.49
CA THR A 108 6.78 -10.10 0.76
C THR A 108 7.29 -11.41 0.20
N VAL A 109 7.76 -11.39 -1.05
CA VAL A 109 8.35 -12.57 -1.69
C VAL A 109 9.63 -13.00 -0.97
N LEU A 110 10.53 -12.05 -0.67
CA LEU A 110 11.77 -12.33 0.05
C LEU A 110 11.50 -13.01 1.39
N PHE A 111 10.61 -12.46 2.22
CA PHE A 111 10.27 -13.02 3.53
C PHE A 111 9.53 -14.35 3.44
N ALA A 112 8.69 -14.55 2.42
CA ALA A 112 8.04 -15.83 2.17
C ALA A 112 9.07 -16.93 1.88
N VAL A 113 10.10 -16.62 1.11
CA VAL A 113 11.17 -17.56 0.75
C VAL A 113 12.09 -17.81 1.94
N LEU A 114 12.55 -16.76 2.64
CA LEU A 114 13.41 -16.89 3.83
C LEU A 114 12.72 -17.64 4.98
N GLY A 115 11.39 -17.47 5.12
CA GLY A 115 10.57 -18.17 6.11
C GLY A 115 10.15 -19.58 5.68
N SER A 116 10.60 -20.09 4.53
CA SER A 116 10.34 -21.43 4.03
C SER A 116 11.58 -22.31 4.18
N ASN A 117 11.37 -23.62 4.28
CA ASN A 117 12.47 -24.60 4.29
C ASN A 117 13.08 -24.86 2.88
N LYS A 118 12.65 -24.11 1.86
CA LYS A 118 13.12 -24.28 0.48
C LYS A 118 14.29 -23.33 0.21
N LYS A 119 15.32 -23.83 -0.47
CA LYS A 119 16.46 -22.99 -0.91
C LYS A 119 15.95 -21.91 -1.90
N PRO A 120 16.29 -20.64 -1.68
CA PRO A 120 15.91 -19.55 -2.61
C PRO A 120 16.56 -19.78 -3.99
N SER A 121 15.95 -19.24 -5.03
CA SER A 121 16.62 -19.08 -6.30
C SER A 121 17.66 -17.98 -6.17
N TRP A 122 18.85 -18.15 -6.73
CA TRP A 122 19.87 -17.11 -6.72
C TRP A 122 19.38 -15.84 -7.44
N LEU A 123 18.49 -15.99 -8.43
CA LEU A 123 17.86 -14.87 -9.17
C LEU A 123 16.96 -13.98 -8.29
N LEU A 124 16.54 -14.46 -7.14
CA LEU A 124 15.75 -13.62 -6.20
C LEU A 124 16.57 -12.43 -5.68
N TYR A 125 17.85 -12.63 -5.40
CA TYR A 125 18.68 -11.58 -4.84
C TYR A 125 18.87 -10.38 -5.81
N PRO A 126 19.28 -10.57 -7.07
CA PRO A 126 19.35 -9.44 -8.01
C PRO A 126 18.00 -8.80 -8.28
N ALA A 127 16.88 -9.57 -8.26
CA ALA A 127 15.54 -9.00 -8.41
C ALA A 127 15.15 -8.07 -7.25
N VAL A 128 15.38 -8.50 -6.01
CA VAL A 128 15.19 -7.66 -4.81
C VAL A 128 16.12 -6.43 -4.86
N THR A 129 17.39 -6.64 -5.18
CA THR A 129 18.37 -5.53 -5.31
C THR A 129 17.92 -4.50 -6.33
N LEU A 130 17.36 -4.93 -7.48
CA LEU A 130 16.83 -4.02 -8.50
C LEU A 130 15.69 -3.16 -7.94
N ALA A 131 14.78 -3.74 -7.14
CA ALA A 131 13.70 -2.97 -6.51
C ALA A 131 14.25 -1.90 -5.53
N PHE A 132 15.26 -2.25 -4.72
CA PHE A 132 15.92 -1.30 -3.81
C PHE A 132 16.68 -0.20 -4.55
N ILE A 133 17.42 -0.55 -5.62
CA ILE A 133 18.09 0.43 -6.47
C ILE A 133 17.05 1.34 -7.12
N GLY A 134 15.90 0.82 -7.55
CA GLY A 134 14.80 1.60 -8.11
C GLY A 134 14.28 2.64 -7.12
N VAL A 135 14.09 2.28 -5.86
CA VAL A 135 13.71 3.25 -4.80
C VAL A 135 14.81 4.30 -4.61
N ALA A 136 16.07 3.88 -4.48
CA ALA A 136 17.19 4.80 -4.34
C ALA A 136 17.28 5.77 -5.54
N TRP A 137 17.03 5.27 -6.74
CA TRP A 137 16.97 6.07 -7.97
C TRP A 137 15.83 7.08 -7.95
N THR A 138 14.62 6.66 -7.52
CA THR A 138 13.47 7.54 -7.37
C THR A 138 13.78 8.68 -6.40
N VAL A 139 14.36 8.37 -5.24
CA VAL A 139 14.74 9.35 -4.21
C VAL A 139 15.86 10.28 -4.69
N SER A 140 16.73 9.82 -5.58
CA SER A 140 17.80 10.64 -6.18
C SER A 140 17.33 11.54 -7.33
N GLY A 141 16.21 11.24 -7.96
CA GLY A 141 15.66 11.99 -9.09
C GLY A 141 16.53 11.92 -10.35
N ASP A 142 16.70 13.06 -11.05
CA ASP A 142 17.40 13.11 -12.34
C ASP A 142 18.92 12.91 -12.25
N ASN A 143 19.47 12.90 -11.04
CA ASN A 143 20.92 12.74 -10.83
C ASN A 143 21.40 11.28 -10.88
N GLY A 144 20.54 10.33 -11.28
CA GLY A 144 20.80 8.89 -11.22
C GLY A 144 21.06 8.42 -9.79
N LEU A 145 21.92 7.42 -9.56
CA LEU A 145 22.31 7.01 -8.21
C LEU A 145 23.33 7.99 -7.62
N SER A 146 22.84 9.06 -7.02
CA SER A 146 23.66 10.04 -6.30
C SER A 146 23.51 9.88 -4.79
N PRO A 147 24.49 9.30 -4.07
CA PRO A 147 24.41 9.15 -2.60
C PRO A 147 24.21 10.48 -1.88
N THR A 148 24.84 11.55 -2.36
CA THR A 148 24.70 12.89 -1.78
C THR A 148 23.28 13.42 -1.91
N GLN A 149 22.64 13.23 -3.07
CA GLN A 149 21.26 13.65 -3.30
C GLN A 149 20.28 12.82 -2.45
N ILE A 150 20.49 11.50 -2.39
CA ILE A 150 19.67 10.60 -1.54
C ILE A 150 19.74 11.03 -0.06
N ILE A 151 20.96 11.26 0.45
CA ILE A 151 21.17 11.72 1.82
C ILE A 151 20.48 13.07 2.04
N SER A 152 20.63 14.03 1.11
CA SER A 152 19.99 15.33 1.20
C SER A 152 18.48 15.23 1.24
N ASN A 153 17.86 14.45 0.33
CA ASN A 153 16.41 14.28 0.26
C ASN A 153 15.86 13.57 1.49
N VAL A 154 16.49 12.48 1.91
CA VAL A 154 16.08 11.76 3.13
C VAL A 154 16.26 12.63 4.38
N SER A 155 17.36 13.39 4.48
CA SER A 155 17.61 14.27 5.62
C SER A 155 16.66 15.46 5.69
N SER A 156 16.02 15.84 4.58
CA SER A 156 15.02 16.92 4.56
C SER A 156 13.75 16.58 5.36
N ASN A 157 13.41 15.29 5.44
CA ASN A 157 12.28 14.80 6.24
C ASN A 157 12.46 13.29 6.55
N PRO A 158 13.41 12.91 7.41
CA PRO A 158 13.77 11.51 7.63
C PRO A 158 12.62 10.67 8.18
N LEU A 159 11.68 11.30 8.88
CA LEU A 159 10.54 10.63 9.50
C LEU A 159 9.62 9.98 8.44
N VAL A 160 9.33 10.67 7.34
CA VAL A 160 8.40 10.14 6.32
C VAL A 160 9.03 8.97 5.55
N TYR A 161 10.33 9.03 5.27
CA TYR A 161 11.05 7.91 4.64
C TYR A 161 11.15 6.71 5.58
N PHE A 162 11.43 6.95 6.86
CA PHE A 162 11.44 5.90 7.88
C PHE A 162 10.07 5.22 7.98
N MET A 163 8.98 6.00 8.06
CA MET A 163 7.63 5.45 8.12
C MET A 163 7.27 4.68 6.85
N ALA A 164 7.58 5.20 5.66
CA ALA A 164 7.29 4.54 4.40
C ALA A 164 8.04 3.20 4.26
N PHE A 165 9.33 3.18 4.56
CA PHE A 165 10.16 1.98 4.50
C PHE A 165 9.75 0.93 5.54
N THR A 166 9.62 1.36 6.80
CA THR A 166 9.21 0.46 7.90
C THR A 166 7.80 -0.05 7.66
N GLY A 167 6.90 0.78 7.13
CA GLY A 167 5.57 0.39 6.68
C GLY A 167 5.63 -0.73 5.64
N ALA A 168 6.48 -0.61 4.62
CA ALA A 168 6.67 -1.66 3.60
C ALA A 168 7.14 -2.99 4.22
N VAL A 169 8.06 -2.94 5.19
CA VAL A 169 8.53 -4.14 5.93
C VAL A 169 7.39 -4.75 6.75
N ILE A 170 6.67 -3.95 7.53
CA ILE A 170 5.55 -4.42 8.35
C ILE A 170 4.47 -5.06 7.46
N TRP A 171 4.10 -4.40 6.35
CA TRP A 171 3.11 -4.93 5.42
C TRP A 171 3.54 -6.25 4.79
N ALA A 172 4.80 -6.38 4.40
CA ALA A 172 5.35 -7.60 3.86
C ALA A 172 5.29 -8.77 4.86
N VAL A 173 5.59 -8.51 6.13
CA VAL A 173 5.47 -9.52 7.20
C VAL A 173 4.00 -9.84 7.47
N TYR A 174 3.12 -8.82 7.54
CA TYR A 174 1.67 -8.98 7.69
C TYR A 174 1.07 -9.85 6.59
N CYS A 175 1.43 -9.64 5.33
CA CYS A 175 0.98 -10.45 4.20
C CYS A 175 1.34 -11.93 4.38
N ASN A 176 2.58 -12.22 4.80
CA ASN A 176 3.03 -13.58 5.06
C ASN A 176 2.31 -14.23 6.26
N LEU A 177 2.05 -13.44 7.32
CA LEU A 177 1.29 -13.90 8.48
C LEU A 177 -0.16 -14.21 8.10
N THR A 178 -0.81 -13.33 7.36
CA THR A 178 -2.20 -13.46 6.92
C THR A 178 -2.39 -14.65 5.99
N GLN A 179 -1.44 -14.90 5.08
CA GLN A 179 -1.49 -16.06 4.18
C GLN A 179 -1.50 -17.39 4.95
N ARG A 180 -0.87 -17.45 6.13
CA ARG A 180 -0.82 -18.65 6.99
C ARG A 180 -2.10 -18.85 7.80
N GLN A 181 -2.98 -17.84 7.89
CA GLN A 181 -4.18 -17.87 8.75
C GLN A 181 -5.26 -18.80 8.24
N GLN A 182 -5.32 -19.14 6.94
CA GLN A 182 -6.31 -20.04 6.32
C GLN A 182 -7.78 -19.72 6.64
N SER A 183 -8.09 -18.50 7.08
CA SER A 183 -9.46 -18.07 7.36
C SER A 183 -10.23 -17.84 6.05
N LYS A 184 -11.51 -18.24 6.03
CA LYS A 184 -12.45 -17.95 4.94
C LYS A 184 -12.98 -16.52 4.98
N GLN A 185 -12.77 -15.79 6.08
CA GLN A 185 -13.18 -14.40 6.26
C GLN A 185 -11.97 -13.49 6.40
N ASN A 186 -12.16 -12.21 6.08
CA ASN A 186 -11.13 -11.18 6.20
C ASN A 186 -11.43 -10.28 7.40
N ALA A 187 -10.44 -10.06 8.26
CA ALA A 187 -10.55 -9.19 9.43
C ALA A 187 -10.43 -7.69 9.10
N ILE A 188 -10.42 -7.32 7.81
CA ILE A 188 -10.10 -5.97 7.33
C ILE A 188 -10.96 -4.89 7.99
N THR A 189 -12.28 -5.11 8.10
CA THR A 189 -13.20 -4.13 8.71
C THR A 189 -12.83 -3.83 10.16
N LEU A 190 -12.47 -4.87 10.95
CA LEU A 190 -12.02 -4.69 12.34
C LEU A 190 -10.70 -3.91 12.42
N PHE A 191 -9.79 -4.21 11.53
CA PHE A 191 -8.48 -3.56 11.51
C PHE A 191 -8.59 -2.09 11.06
N PHE A 192 -9.50 -1.76 10.14
CA PHE A 192 -9.81 -0.39 9.77
C PHE A 192 -10.40 0.40 10.94
N ILE A 193 -11.36 -0.19 11.67
CA ILE A 193 -11.92 0.43 12.88
C ILE A 193 -10.82 0.67 13.91
N ALA A 194 -9.94 -0.31 14.15
CA ALA A 194 -8.82 -0.17 15.08
C ALA A 194 -7.84 0.94 14.62
N THR A 195 -7.58 1.05 13.31
CA THR A 195 -6.77 2.13 12.75
C THR A 195 -7.41 3.50 12.98
N ALA A 196 -8.72 3.63 12.70
CA ALA A 196 -9.46 4.85 12.95
C ALA A 196 -9.41 5.27 14.42
N VAL A 197 -9.69 4.34 15.35
CA VAL A 197 -9.62 4.59 16.80
C VAL A 197 -8.22 5.04 17.21
N SER A 198 -7.17 4.36 16.73
CA SER A 198 -5.77 4.70 17.04
C SER A 198 -5.39 6.09 16.53
N LEU A 199 -5.88 6.47 15.33
CA LEU A 199 -5.65 7.80 14.76
C LEU A 199 -6.42 8.88 15.53
N TRP A 200 -7.64 8.61 15.99
CA TRP A 200 -8.37 9.54 16.85
C TRP A 200 -7.70 9.74 18.21
N VAL A 201 -7.19 8.66 18.82
CA VAL A 201 -6.37 8.77 20.03
C VAL A 201 -5.14 9.63 19.76
N LYS A 202 -4.40 9.37 18.67
CA LYS A 202 -3.26 10.21 18.27
C LYS A 202 -3.65 11.67 18.06
N TYR A 203 -4.78 11.92 17.39
CA TYR A 203 -5.27 13.28 17.12
C TYR A 203 -5.59 14.04 18.41
N ALA A 204 -6.15 13.36 19.42
CA ALA A 204 -6.44 13.98 20.72
C ALA A 204 -5.19 14.48 21.46
N PHE A 205 -4.01 13.95 21.15
CA PHE A 205 -2.71 14.35 21.69
C PHE A 205 -1.80 15.05 20.68
N ALA A 206 -2.31 15.29 19.45
CA ALA A 206 -1.55 16.01 18.43
C ALA A 206 -1.76 17.52 18.60
N ASP A 207 -0.68 18.26 18.42
CA ASP A 207 -0.75 19.73 18.34
C ASP A 207 -1.07 20.14 16.88
N GLU A 208 -2.27 19.75 16.43
CA GLU A 208 -2.79 20.11 15.12
C GLU A 208 -3.90 21.19 15.24
N PRO A 209 -3.98 22.11 14.28
CA PRO A 209 -5.09 23.03 14.20
C PRO A 209 -6.44 22.29 14.13
N THR A 210 -7.50 22.94 14.60
CA THR A 210 -8.86 22.39 14.46
C THR A 210 -9.17 22.12 12.99
N MET A 211 -9.75 20.94 12.73
CA MET A 211 -10.13 20.54 11.38
C MET A 211 -11.08 21.54 10.75
N THR A 212 -10.79 21.93 9.53
CA THR A 212 -11.67 22.79 8.73
C THR A 212 -12.22 21.99 7.55
N PHE A 213 -13.51 22.15 7.27
CA PHE A 213 -14.17 21.39 6.21
C PHE A 213 -14.65 22.35 5.13
N SER A 214 -14.03 22.25 3.94
CA SER A 214 -14.56 22.84 2.70
C SER A 214 -15.32 21.77 1.91
N TRP A 215 -16.13 22.18 0.94
CA TRP A 215 -16.79 21.26 0.03
C TRP A 215 -15.80 20.38 -0.75
N SER A 216 -14.65 20.92 -1.11
CA SER A 216 -13.58 20.16 -1.76
C SER A 216 -12.95 19.14 -0.81
N ALA A 217 -12.67 19.51 0.46
CA ALA A 217 -12.15 18.60 1.46
C ALA A 217 -13.11 17.43 1.72
N LEU A 218 -14.40 17.70 1.82
CA LEU A 218 -15.43 16.65 1.94
C LEU A 218 -15.45 15.77 0.68
N GLY A 219 -15.37 16.35 -0.51
CA GLY A 219 -15.29 15.59 -1.76
C GLY A 219 -14.08 14.65 -1.81
N TYR A 220 -12.89 15.12 -1.44
CA TYR A 220 -11.68 14.29 -1.35
C TYR A 220 -11.83 13.18 -0.31
N LEU A 221 -12.39 13.49 0.86
CA LEU A 221 -12.62 12.54 1.93
C LEU A 221 -13.55 11.40 1.49
N PHE A 222 -14.72 11.74 0.91
CA PHE A 222 -15.68 10.75 0.41
C PHE A 222 -15.10 9.92 -0.73
N ALA A 223 -14.42 10.56 -1.69
CA ALA A 223 -13.77 9.87 -2.80
C ALA A 223 -12.69 8.89 -2.30
N SER A 224 -11.80 9.33 -1.41
CA SER A 224 -10.76 8.47 -0.83
C SER A 224 -11.35 7.29 -0.06
N ALA A 225 -12.36 7.53 0.76
CA ALA A 225 -13.01 6.48 1.55
C ALA A 225 -13.73 5.46 0.65
N ALA A 226 -14.39 5.93 -0.42
CA ALA A 226 -15.04 5.06 -1.39
C ALA A 226 -14.03 4.21 -2.19
N LEU A 227 -12.91 4.83 -2.63
CA LEU A 227 -11.83 4.11 -3.32
C LEU A 227 -11.18 3.06 -2.41
N MET A 228 -10.95 3.40 -1.14
CA MET A 228 -10.35 2.51 -0.16
C MET A 228 -11.28 1.32 0.14
N ALA A 229 -12.50 1.57 0.57
CA ALA A 229 -13.47 0.52 0.88
C ALA A 229 -13.87 -0.29 -0.37
N GLY A 230 -14.08 0.37 -1.50
CA GLY A 230 -14.38 -0.26 -2.79
C GLY A 230 -13.24 -1.14 -3.29
N GLY A 231 -12.00 -0.68 -3.17
CA GLY A 231 -10.81 -1.45 -3.52
C GLY A 231 -10.73 -2.76 -2.74
N TYR A 232 -10.82 -2.70 -1.41
CA TYR A 232 -10.82 -3.89 -0.57
C TYR A 232 -12.04 -4.78 -0.78
N GLY A 233 -13.25 -4.20 -0.93
CA GLY A 233 -14.47 -4.95 -1.20
C GLY A 233 -14.43 -5.69 -2.54
N LEU A 234 -14.10 -5.01 -3.62
CA LEU A 234 -14.00 -5.60 -4.96
C LEU A 234 -12.88 -6.65 -5.04
N TRP A 235 -11.74 -6.41 -4.36
CA TRP A 235 -10.66 -7.39 -4.30
C TRP A 235 -11.10 -8.67 -3.61
N ASN A 236 -11.82 -8.58 -2.48
CA ASN A 236 -12.36 -9.75 -1.80
C ASN A 236 -13.31 -10.57 -2.68
N ILE A 237 -14.11 -9.92 -3.51
CA ILE A 237 -14.97 -10.60 -4.48
C ILE A 237 -14.12 -11.24 -5.60
N ALA A 238 -13.12 -10.52 -6.09
CA ALA A 238 -12.28 -10.96 -7.20
C ALA A 238 -11.46 -12.21 -6.89
N ILE A 239 -10.96 -12.37 -5.65
CA ILE A 239 -10.16 -13.53 -5.25
C ILE A 239 -10.95 -14.84 -5.25
N VAL A 240 -12.28 -14.79 -5.18
CA VAL A 240 -13.14 -15.98 -5.14
C VAL A 240 -13.26 -16.66 -6.51
N GLY A 241 -13.32 -15.90 -7.60
CA GLY A 241 -13.61 -16.48 -8.93
C GLY A 241 -12.87 -15.82 -10.09
N GLY A 242 -11.97 -14.87 -9.83
CA GLY A 242 -11.17 -14.18 -10.83
C GLY A 242 -9.94 -14.96 -11.30
N ASN A 243 -9.31 -14.47 -12.35
CA ASN A 243 -8.00 -14.98 -12.78
C ASN A 243 -6.90 -14.41 -11.86
N MET A 244 -6.60 -15.14 -10.79
CA MET A 244 -5.64 -14.70 -9.76
C MET A 244 -4.22 -14.51 -10.28
N VAL A 245 -3.80 -15.31 -11.28
CA VAL A 245 -2.46 -15.16 -11.88
C VAL A 245 -2.37 -13.82 -12.60
N PHE A 246 -3.38 -13.47 -13.38
CA PHE A 246 -3.46 -12.18 -14.07
C PHE A 246 -3.55 -11.01 -13.09
N LEU A 247 -4.41 -11.09 -12.08
CA LEU A 247 -4.58 -10.04 -11.07
C LEU A 247 -3.33 -9.81 -10.23
N ALA A 248 -2.66 -10.88 -9.81
CA ALA A 248 -1.37 -10.78 -9.11
C ALA A 248 -0.30 -10.14 -9.99
N THR A 249 -0.24 -10.52 -11.29
CA THR A 249 0.70 -9.88 -12.22
C THR A 249 0.39 -8.41 -12.40
N LEU A 250 -0.89 -8.05 -12.59
CA LEU A 250 -1.31 -6.65 -12.76
C LEU A 250 -1.01 -5.80 -11.52
N SER A 251 -1.17 -6.37 -10.32
CA SER A 251 -0.90 -5.62 -9.08
C SER A 251 0.56 -5.17 -8.92
N TYR A 252 1.51 -5.86 -9.59
CA TYR A 252 2.92 -5.40 -9.60
C TYR A 252 3.14 -4.13 -10.43
N PHE A 253 2.18 -3.73 -11.26
CA PHE A 253 2.21 -2.45 -11.98
C PHE A 253 1.60 -1.29 -11.17
N THR A 254 1.07 -1.57 -9.99
CA THR A 254 0.48 -0.53 -9.11
C THR A 254 1.42 0.65 -8.86
N PRO A 255 2.75 0.51 -8.68
CA PRO A 255 3.65 1.66 -8.52
C PRO A 255 3.59 2.62 -9.71
N ILE A 256 3.57 2.08 -10.94
CA ILE A 256 3.48 2.90 -12.18
C ILE A 256 2.13 3.62 -12.25
N PHE A 257 1.03 2.89 -12.03
CA PHE A 257 -0.30 3.48 -12.06
C PHE A 257 -0.48 4.51 -10.95
N SER A 258 0.01 4.21 -9.74
CA SER A 258 -0.08 5.13 -8.61
C SER A 258 0.73 6.40 -8.83
N ALA A 259 1.95 6.30 -9.34
CA ALA A 259 2.76 7.48 -9.70
C ALA A 259 2.06 8.34 -10.75
N LEU A 260 1.52 7.70 -11.81
CA LEU A 260 0.80 8.39 -12.88
C LEU A 260 -0.44 9.12 -12.36
N PHE A 261 -1.33 8.41 -11.65
CA PHE A 261 -2.56 9.02 -11.15
C PHE A 261 -2.28 10.07 -10.06
N SER A 262 -1.33 9.81 -9.16
CA SER A 262 -0.95 10.81 -8.14
C SER A 262 -0.34 12.06 -8.78
N SER A 263 0.49 11.92 -9.80
CA SER A 263 1.05 13.03 -10.57
C SER A 263 -0.07 13.90 -11.18
N LEU A 264 -1.05 13.27 -11.83
CA LEU A 264 -2.20 13.96 -12.43
C LEU A 264 -3.10 14.61 -11.37
N ILE A 265 -3.44 13.88 -10.30
CA ILE A 265 -4.34 14.34 -9.23
C ILE A 265 -3.71 15.49 -8.45
N LEU A 266 -2.42 15.40 -8.15
CA LEU A 266 -1.69 16.39 -7.36
C LEU A 266 -1.12 17.54 -8.21
N GLY A 267 -1.19 17.45 -9.54
CA GLY A 267 -0.65 18.45 -10.46
C GLY A 267 0.89 18.55 -10.38
N VAL A 268 1.56 17.42 -10.19
CA VAL A 268 3.04 17.35 -10.07
C VAL A 268 3.61 16.72 -11.32
N THR A 269 4.57 17.39 -11.94
CA THR A 269 5.40 16.80 -13.01
C THR A 269 6.53 15.97 -12.40
N LEU A 270 6.59 14.71 -12.77
CA LEU A 270 7.64 13.79 -12.32
C LEU A 270 8.76 13.73 -13.34
N SER A 271 9.99 13.71 -12.85
CA SER A 271 11.19 13.72 -13.70
C SER A 271 11.40 12.38 -14.42
N ASN A 272 12.24 12.38 -15.44
CA ASN A 272 12.63 11.14 -16.13
C ASN A 272 13.35 10.17 -15.21
N GLY A 273 14.22 10.66 -14.33
CA GLY A 273 14.90 9.87 -13.32
C GLY A 273 13.91 9.21 -12.36
N PHE A 274 12.89 9.95 -11.93
CA PHE A 274 11.81 9.38 -11.10
C PHE A 274 11.12 8.19 -11.80
N TRP A 275 10.73 8.34 -13.06
CA TRP A 275 10.06 7.26 -13.82
C TRP A 275 10.97 6.04 -14.03
N GLN A 276 12.26 6.25 -14.26
CA GLN A 276 13.23 5.14 -14.32
C GLN A 276 13.25 4.35 -13.02
N GLY A 277 13.29 5.03 -11.88
CA GLY A 277 13.22 4.38 -10.56
C GLY A 277 11.92 3.60 -10.35
N VAL A 278 10.77 4.17 -10.69
CA VAL A 278 9.46 3.49 -10.59
C VAL A 278 9.42 2.22 -11.46
N ILE A 279 9.95 2.28 -12.68
CA ILE A 279 10.05 1.11 -13.56
C ILE A 279 10.95 0.04 -12.94
N MET A 280 12.09 0.42 -12.36
CA MET A 280 13.01 -0.53 -11.71
C MET A 280 12.35 -1.21 -10.50
N VAL A 281 11.60 -0.49 -9.66
CA VAL A 281 10.81 -1.06 -8.54
C VAL A 281 9.80 -2.08 -9.06
N THR A 282 9.08 -1.71 -10.11
CA THR A 282 8.06 -2.55 -10.74
C THR A 282 8.67 -3.83 -11.32
N VAL A 283 9.72 -3.69 -12.12
CA VAL A 283 10.42 -4.83 -12.75
C VAL A 283 11.07 -5.73 -11.70
N GLY A 284 11.73 -5.16 -10.69
CA GLY A 284 12.33 -5.90 -9.60
C GLY A 284 11.29 -6.73 -8.84
N SER A 285 10.16 -6.13 -8.48
CA SER A 285 9.06 -6.81 -7.80
C SER A 285 8.44 -7.93 -8.66
N LEU A 286 8.22 -7.67 -9.94
CA LEU A 286 7.69 -8.65 -10.89
C LEU A 286 8.66 -9.84 -11.08
N LEU A 287 9.95 -9.58 -11.19
CA LEU A 287 10.97 -10.62 -11.26
C LEU A 287 11.01 -11.48 -9.99
N CYS A 288 10.89 -10.88 -8.80
CA CYS A 288 10.79 -11.63 -7.54
C CYS A 288 9.63 -12.63 -7.59
N TRP A 289 8.47 -12.21 -8.09
CA TRP A 289 7.32 -13.08 -8.24
C TRP A 289 7.53 -14.20 -9.27
N LEU A 290 8.03 -13.88 -10.46
CA LEU A 290 8.28 -14.85 -11.53
C LEU A 290 9.23 -15.97 -11.09
N VAL A 291 10.36 -15.60 -10.50
CA VAL A 291 11.39 -16.55 -10.02
C VAL A 291 10.85 -17.49 -8.95
N THR A 292 9.91 -17.03 -8.14
CA THR A 292 9.30 -17.87 -7.08
C THR A 292 8.15 -18.73 -7.61
N LYS A 293 7.45 -18.30 -8.67
CA LYS A 293 6.38 -19.05 -9.33
C LYS A 293 6.95 -20.29 -10.03
N GLU A 294 8.00 -20.14 -10.85
CA GLU A 294 8.63 -21.25 -11.57
C GLU A 294 9.10 -22.38 -10.64
N LYS A 295 9.63 -22.03 -9.47
CA LYS A 295 10.02 -23.05 -8.46
C LYS A 295 8.83 -23.77 -7.81
N ARG A 296 7.65 -23.16 -7.77
CA ARG A 296 6.45 -23.85 -7.26
C ARG A 296 5.93 -24.86 -8.27
N GLU A 297 5.95 -24.53 -9.56
CA GLU A 297 5.50 -25.40 -10.65
C GLU A 297 6.49 -26.56 -10.91
N ALA A 298 7.78 -26.35 -10.71
CA ALA A 298 8.81 -27.40 -10.85
C ALA A 298 8.89 -28.37 -9.64
N ALA A 299 8.21 -28.06 -8.52
CA ALA A 299 8.24 -28.86 -7.29
C ALA A 299 6.91 -29.57 -6.97
N GLY A 300 5.86 -29.41 -7.80
CA GLY A 300 4.57 -30.09 -7.75
C GLY A 300 4.36 -31.01 -8.92
#